data_9bc861b6378d3cab5e9e6e074ab6348c
#
_entry.id   9bc861b6378d3cab5e9e6e074ab6348c
#
_cell.length_a   1.000
_cell.length_b   1.000
_cell.length_c   1.000
_cell.angle_alpha   90.00
_cell.angle_beta   90.00
_cell.angle_gamma   90.00
#
_symmetry.space_group_name_H-M   'P 1'
#
loop_
_entity.id
_entity.type
_entity.pdbx_description
1 polymer ?
#
loop_
_entity_poly.entity_id
_entity_poly.type
_entity_poly.pdbx_seq_one_letter_code
_entity_poly.pdbx_strand_id
1 'polypeptide(L)'
;MKYKDTLNLGKTGFPMRGSLPKTEPLRQQKWYDADLYQQRLSQNEKKPHFNLHDGPPYANGNIHLGHALNKISKDIIVRYKNMAGFYAPYVPGWDTHGLPIEQQLTKAGHDRKSMPKAAWRNLAKDFALAQVDKQRNDFKRLGIMEIGRASCRERV
;
A
#
# COMPACT_ATOMS: atom_id res chain seq x y z
N MET A 1 16.06 -23.11 49.82
CA MET A 1 16.26 -21.96 48.94
C MET A 1 15.98 -22.42 47.51
N LYS A 2 15.06 -21.77 46.78
CA LYS A 2 14.81 -22.17 45.38
C LYS A 2 15.70 -21.32 44.49
N TYR A 3 16.55 -21.93 43.66
CA TYR A 3 17.48 -21.22 42.75
C TYR A 3 16.84 -20.14 41.89
N LYS A 4 15.55 -20.31 41.55
CA LYS A 4 14.80 -19.29 40.80
C LYS A 4 14.70 -17.94 41.54
N ASP A 5 14.80 -17.95 42.86
CA ASP A 5 14.66 -16.74 43.69
C ASP A 5 15.97 -15.97 43.78
N THR A 6 17.08 -16.53 43.29
CA THR A 6 18.41 -15.90 43.19
C THR A 6 18.71 -15.27 41.83
N LEU A 7 17.77 -15.37 40.87
CA LEU A 7 17.96 -14.83 39.54
C LEU A 7 17.62 -13.34 39.54
N ASN A 8 18.60 -12.52 39.24
CA ASN A 8 18.41 -11.08 38.99
C ASN A 8 17.86 -10.82 37.58
N LEU A 9 16.63 -11.23 37.33
CA LEU A 9 15.94 -10.93 36.08
C LEU A 9 15.46 -9.49 36.10
N GLY A 10 15.88 -8.70 35.12
CA GLY A 10 15.39 -7.35 34.94
C GLY A 10 13.87 -7.35 34.73
N LYS A 11 13.15 -6.49 35.45
CA LYS A 11 11.72 -6.24 35.19
C LYS A 11 11.61 -5.21 34.09
N THR A 12 10.87 -5.53 33.02
CA THR A 12 10.62 -4.61 31.91
C THR A 12 9.14 -4.60 31.58
N GLY A 13 8.64 -3.43 31.16
CA GLY A 13 7.30 -3.28 30.60
C GLY A 13 7.22 -3.69 29.11
N PHE A 14 8.34 -4.03 28.48
CA PHE A 14 8.33 -4.54 27.13
C PHE A 14 7.73 -5.94 27.05
N PRO A 15 6.76 -6.18 26.15
CA PRO A 15 6.19 -7.50 25.99
C PRO A 15 7.24 -8.49 25.47
N MET A 16 7.27 -9.67 26.06
CA MET A 16 8.21 -10.75 25.66
C MET A 16 7.98 -11.22 24.20
N ARG A 17 6.80 -11.01 23.67
CA ARG A 17 6.44 -11.35 22.28
C ARG A 17 5.94 -10.10 21.57
N GLY A 18 6.40 -9.88 20.34
CA GLY A 18 5.97 -8.74 19.52
C GLY A 18 4.48 -8.77 19.17
N SER A 19 3.89 -9.98 19.10
CA SER A 19 2.47 -10.19 18.74
C SER A 19 2.04 -9.34 17.53
N LEU A 20 2.90 -9.27 16.50
CA LEU A 20 2.76 -8.38 15.35
C LEU A 20 1.37 -8.41 14.70
N PRO A 21 0.73 -9.58 14.49
CA PRO A 21 -0.62 -9.60 13.91
C PRO A 21 -1.66 -8.79 14.69
N LYS A 22 -1.46 -8.60 16.02
CA LYS A 22 -2.34 -7.82 16.89
C LYS A 22 -1.88 -6.36 17.03
N THR A 23 -0.58 -6.14 17.12
CA THR A 23 -0.03 -4.80 17.42
C THR A 23 0.15 -3.92 16.19
N GLU A 24 0.46 -4.50 15.03
CA GLU A 24 0.63 -3.72 13.79
C GLU A 24 -0.64 -2.97 13.35
N PRO A 25 -1.84 -3.58 13.30
CA PRO A 25 -3.04 -2.85 12.92
C PRO A 25 -3.32 -1.66 13.83
N LEU A 26 -3.10 -1.81 15.14
CA LEU A 26 -3.28 -0.71 16.10
C LEU A 26 -2.27 0.43 15.89
N ARG A 27 -1.02 0.10 15.51
CA ARG A 27 0.00 1.11 15.18
C ARG A 27 -0.34 1.82 13.88
N GLN A 28 -0.74 1.08 12.86
CA GLN A 28 -1.14 1.63 11.57
C GLN A 28 -2.33 2.59 11.74
N GLN A 29 -3.33 2.19 12.52
CA GLN A 29 -4.48 3.06 12.81
C GLN A 29 -4.03 4.39 13.44
N LYS A 30 -3.14 4.35 14.44
CA LYS A 30 -2.59 5.58 15.04
C LYS A 30 -1.87 6.47 14.02
N TRP A 31 -1.15 5.89 13.05
CA TRP A 31 -0.47 6.66 12.02
C TRP A 31 -1.45 7.35 11.06
N TYR A 32 -2.55 6.67 10.73
CA TYR A 32 -3.60 7.24 9.88
C TYR A 32 -4.41 8.31 10.64
N ASP A 33 -4.79 8.06 11.89
CA ASP A 33 -5.52 9.02 12.71
C ASP A 33 -4.73 10.31 12.95
N ALA A 34 -3.41 10.19 13.07
CA ALA A 34 -2.50 11.32 13.20
C ALA A 34 -2.13 11.98 11.87
N ASP A 35 -2.55 11.43 10.73
CA ASP A 35 -2.12 11.86 9.39
C ASP A 35 -0.59 12.05 9.28
N LEU A 36 0.14 11.07 9.80
CA LEU A 36 1.59 11.15 10.00
C LEU A 36 2.35 11.43 8.69
N TYR A 37 1.86 10.93 7.57
CA TYR A 37 2.47 11.14 6.27
C TYR A 37 2.43 12.61 5.87
N GLN A 38 1.27 13.26 5.93
CA GLN A 38 1.11 14.66 5.57
C GLN A 38 1.85 15.58 6.53
N GLN A 39 1.85 15.28 7.82
CA GLN A 39 2.65 16.01 8.80
C GLN A 39 4.13 16.00 8.42
N ARG A 40 4.67 14.85 8.01
CA ARG A 40 6.06 14.73 7.61
C ARG A 40 6.35 15.49 6.31
N LEU A 41 5.47 15.43 5.34
CA LEU A 41 5.62 16.20 4.10
C LEU A 41 5.59 17.71 4.37
N SER A 42 4.66 18.19 5.16
CA SER A 42 4.56 19.60 5.52
C SER A 42 5.81 20.13 6.23
N GLN A 43 6.41 19.32 7.13
CA GLN A 43 7.69 19.67 7.77
C GLN A 43 8.84 19.82 6.79
N ASN A 44 8.80 19.12 5.67
CA ASN A 44 9.86 19.09 4.68
C ASN A 44 9.55 19.92 3.42
N GLU A 45 8.44 20.63 3.35
CA GLU A 45 7.95 21.33 2.15
C GLU A 45 9.02 22.23 1.49
N LYS A 46 9.85 22.89 2.30
CA LYS A 46 10.90 23.80 1.84
C LYS A 46 12.28 23.13 1.70
N LYS A 47 12.35 21.81 1.82
CA LYS A 47 13.60 21.05 1.74
C LYS A 47 13.89 20.60 0.29
N PRO A 48 15.10 20.17 -0.02
CA PRO A 48 15.42 19.62 -1.34
C PRO A 48 14.47 18.49 -1.72
N HIS A 49 14.01 18.50 -2.97
CA HIS A 49 13.08 17.49 -3.48
C HIS A 49 13.78 16.18 -3.78
N PHE A 50 13.11 15.08 -3.44
CA PHE A 50 13.47 13.73 -3.86
C PHE A 50 12.24 13.02 -4.41
N ASN A 51 12.23 12.77 -5.72
CA ASN A 51 11.13 12.11 -6.40
C ASN A 51 11.50 10.66 -6.71
N LEU A 52 10.76 9.72 -6.13
CA LEU A 52 10.86 8.30 -6.48
C LEU A 52 9.80 7.95 -7.50
N HIS A 53 10.24 7.58 -8.69
CA HIS A 53 9.34 7.11 -9.74
C HIS A 53 8.84 5.69 -9.43
N ASP A 54 7.53 5.47 -9.58
CA ASP A 54 6.90 4.18 -9.32
C ASP A 54 6.18 3.65 -10.56
N GLY A 55 6.43 2.37 -10.89
CA GLY A 55 5.65 1.64 -11.88
C GLY A 55 4.33 1.18 -11.26
N PRO A 56 3.17 1.54 -11.85
CA PRO A 56 1.89 1.14 -11.31
C PRO A 56 1.64 -0.36 -11.50
N PRO A 57 1.14 -1.08 -10.50
CA PRO A 57 0.70 -2.46 -10.69
C PRO A 57 -0.61 -2.52 -11.48
N TYR A 58 -0.84 -3.62 -12.19
CA TYR A 58 -2.12 -3.88 -12.83
C TYR A 58 -3.21 -4.16 -11.78
N ALA A 59 -4.37 -3.56 -11.98
CA ALA A 59 -5.55 -3.78 -11.16
C ALA A 59 -6.33 -5.03 -11.62
N ASN A 60 -5.67 -6.19 -11.66
CA ASN A 60 -6.19 -7.41 -12.28
C ASN A 60 -6.28 -8.62 -11.34
N GLY A 61 -6.05 -8.44 -10.05
CA GLY A 61 -6.09 -9.53 -9.07
C GLY A 61 -5.42 -9.19 -7.74
N ASN A 62 -5.15 -10.21 -6.95
CA ASN A 62 -4.48 -10.06 -5.66
C ASN A 62 -3.03 -9.62 -5.82
N ILE A 63 -2.51 -8.94 -4.80
CA ILE A 63 -1.08 -8.72 -4.70
C ILE A 63 -0.34 -10.04 -4.48
N HIS A 64 0.90 -10.07 -4.87
CA HIS A 64 1.81 -11.21 -4.64
C HIS A 64 3.14 -10.71 -4.06
N LEU A 65 4.02 -11.64 -3.70
CA LEU A 65 5.29 -11.32 -3.04
C LEU A 65 6.15 -10.29 -3.81
N GLY A 66 6.13 -10.33 -5.14
CA GLY A 66 6.83 -9.33 -5.98
C GLY A 66 6.29 -7.92 -5.79
N HIS A 67 4.95 -7.75 -5.67
CA HIS A 67 4.35 -6.47 -5.33
C HIS A 67 4.76 -6.01 -3.92
N ALA A 68 4.72 -6.91 -2.94
CA ALA A 68 5.11 -6.60 -1.57
C ALA A 68 6.57 -6.14 -1.52
N LEU A 69 7.50 -6.90 -2.11
CA LEU A 69 8.93 -6.54 -2.17
C LEU A 69 9.14 -5.16 -2.81
N ASN A 70 8.53 -4.92 -3.96
CA ASN A 70 8.67 -3.64 -4.69
C ASN A 70 8.16 -2.46 -3.85
N LYS A 71 6.94 -2.55 -3.33
CA LYS A 71 6.29 -1.45 -2.61
C LYS A 71 6.91 -1.19 -1.24
N ILE A 72 7.26 -2.23 -0.50
CA ILE A 72 7.93 -2.09 0.81
C ILE A 72 9.31 -1.46 0.64
N SER A 73 10.10 -1.90 -0.35
CA SER A 73 11.44 -1.33 -0.61
C SER A 73 11.35 0.16 -0.96
N LYS A 74 10.38 0.56 -1.78
CA LYS A 74 10.14 1.96 -2.14
C LYS A 74 9.67 2.79 -0.94
N ASP A 75 8.77 2.26 -0.13
CA ASP A 75 8.29 2.92 1.08
C ASP A 75 9.43 3.17 2.08
N ILE A 76 10.35 2.20 2.24
CA ILE A 76 11.56 2.37 3.07
C ILE A 76 12.43 3.51 2.54
N ILE A 77 12.66 3.58 1.24
CA ILE A 77 13.46 4.65 0.62
C ILE A 77 12.81 6.02 0.85
N VAL A 78 11.49 6.13 0.61
CA VAL A 78 10.75 7.39 0.78
C VAL A 78 10.78 7.84 2.24
N ARG A 79 10.53 6.92 3.18
CA ARG A 79 10.62 7.22 4.62
C ARG A 79 12.00 7.69 5.02
N TYR A 80 13.04 6.97 4.58
CA TYR A 80 14.43 7.34 4.84
C TYR A 80 14.74 8.74 4.32
N LYS A 81 14.37 9.07 3.09
CA LYS A 81 14.59 10.40 2.50
C LYS A 81 13.84 11.50 3.25
N ASN A 82 12.59 11.27 3.63
CA ASN A 82 11.84 12.20 4.46
C ASN A 82 12.49 12.40 5.85
N MET A 83 13.01 11.35 6.48
CA MET A 83 13.72 11.46 7.77
C MET A 83 15.08 12.15 7.60
N ALA A 84 15.75 11.97 6.47
CA ALA A 84 17.03 12.62 6.13
C ALA A 84 16.85 14.09 5.72
N GLY A 85 15.67 14.68 5.79
CA GLY A 85 15.41 16.09 5.53
C GLY A 85 15.17 16.43 4.06
N PHE A 86 14.70 15.49 3.25
CA PHE A 86 14.22 15.77 1.90
C PHE A 86 12.68 15.88 1.89
N TYR A 87 12.15 16.69 0.99
CA TYR A 87 10.76 16.61 0.60
C TYR A 87 10.60 15.44 -0.38
N ALA A 88 10.13 14.31 0.11
CA ALA A 88 10.01 13.08 -0.67
C ALA A 88 8.55 12.60 -0.74
N PRO A 89 7.71 13.22 -1.58
CA PRO A 89 6.36 12.73 -1.81
C PRO A 89 6.39 11.39 -2.56
N TYR A 90 5.46 10.51 -2.23
CA TYR A 90 5.26 9.26 -2.93
C TYR A 90 3.82 9.18 -3.39
N VAL A 91 3.61 9.11 -4.69
CA VAL A 91 2.28 9.10 -5.31
C VAL A 91 2.14 7.82 -6.14
N PRO A 92 1.83 6.68 -5.49
CA PRO A 92 1.59 5.44 -6.21
C PRO A 92 0.27 5.47 -6.97
N GLY A 93 0.21 4.74 -8.08
CA GLY A 93 -0.99 4.60 -8.90
C GLY A 93 -1.24 3.15 -9.27
N TRP A 94 -2.23 2.92 -10.13
CA TRP A 94 -2.56 1.62 -10.71
C TRP A 94 -2.74 1.74 -12.23
N ASP A 95 -2.37 0.67 -12.93
CA ASP A 95 -2.77 0.47 -14.32
C ASP A 95 -4.14 -0.23 -14.32
N THR A 96 -5.17 0.51 -14.74
CA THR A 96 -6.58 0.10 -14.63
C THR A 96 -7.20 -0.30 -15.97
N HIS A 97 -6.41 -0.45 -17.03
CA HIS A 97 -6.92 -0.76 -18.36
C HIS A 97 -6.03 -1.74 -19.14
N GLY A 98 -6.49 -2.10 -20.32
CA GLY A 98 -5.75 -2.95 -21.25
C GLY A 98 -5.99 -4.45 -21.08
N LEU A 99 -5.19 -5.23 -21.77
CA LEU A 99 -5.34 -6.68 -21.91
C LEU A 99 -5.38 -7.44 -20.57
N PRO A 100 -4.62 -7.08 -19.52
CA PRO A 100 -4.68 -7.78 -18.24
C PRO A 100 -6.05 -7.74 -17.58
N ILE A 101 -6.79 -6.62 -17.70
CA ILE A 101 -8.15 -6.48 -17.18
C ILE A 101 -9.13 -7.28 -18.04
N GLU A 102 -9.05 -7.13 -19.36
CA GLU A 102 -9.93 -7.84 -20.30
C GLU A 102 -9.81 -9.36 -20.17
N GLN A 103 -8.59 -9.88 -19.98
CA GLN A 103 -8.36 -11.32 -19.76
C GLN A 103 -9.03 -11.84 -18.49
N GLN A 104 -9.04 -11.05 -17.40
CA GLN A 104 -9.71 -11.47 -16.17
C GLN A 104 -11.23 -11.51 -16.37
N LEU A 105 -11.81 -10.55 -17.07
CA LEU A 105 -13.24 -10.56 -17.38
C LEU A 105 -13.61 -11.76 -18.27
N THR A 106 -12.79 -12.08 -19.26
CA THR A 106 -13.00 -13.26 -20.12
C THR A 106 -12.92 -14.56 -19.29
N LYS A 107 -11.94 -14.68 -18.38
CA LYS A 107 -11.84 -15.81 -17.45
C LYS A 107 -13.04 -15.93 -16.51
N ALA A 108 -13.65 -14.80 -16.15
CA ALA A 108 -14.88 -14.74 -15.37
C ALA A 108 -16.15 -15.08 -16.16
N GLY A 109 -16.02 -15.44 -17.44
CA GLY A 109 -17.14 -15.87 -18.29
C GLY A 109 -17.83 -14.77 -19.08
N HIS A 110 -17.29 -13.55 -19.08
CA HIS A 110 -17.81 -12.47 -19.91
C HIS A 110 -17.26 -12.52 -21.34
N ASP A 111 -18.13 -12.43 -22.35
CA ASP A 111 -17.70 -12.38 -23.75
C ASP A 111 -17.81 -10.96 -24.29
N ARG A 112 -16.66 -10.41 -24.69
CA ARG A 112 -16.58 -9.07 -25.30
C ARG A 112 -17.40 -8.93 -26.58
N LYS A 113 -17.52 -10.03 -27.35
CA LYS A 113 -18.22 -10.01 -28.64
C LYS A 113 -19.73 -9.95 -28.49
N SER A 114 -20.25 -10.46 -27.38
CA SER A 114 -21.69 -10.48 -27.10
C SER A 114 -22.22 -9.19 -26.45
N MET A 115 -21.31 -8.25 -26.11
CA MET A 115 -21.66 -7.04 -25.37
C MET A 115 -21.43 -5.76 -26.20
N PRO A 116 -22.27 -4.72 -26.05
CA PRO A 116 -21.97 -3.38 -26.56
C PRO A 116 -20.65 -2.85 -26.02
N LYS A 117 -19.87 -2.13 -26.84
CA LYS A 117 -18.55 -1.60 -26.43
C LYS A 117 -18.58 -0.74 -25.16
N ALA A 118 -19.63 0.07 -25.01
CA ALA A 118 -19.79 0.91 -23.81
C ALA A 118 -20.04 0.06 -22.55
N ALA A 119 -20.87 -0.98 -22.65
CA ALA A 119 -21.12 -1.89 -21.53
C ALA A 119 -19.86 -2.66 -21.12
N TRP A 120 -19.08 -3.14 -22.09
CA TRP A 120 -17.78 -3.78 -21.82
C TRP A 120 -16.81 -2.85 -21.10
N ARG A 121 -16.69 -1.59 -21.54
CA ARG A 121 -15.83 -0.60 -20.88
C ARG A 121 -16.26 -0.32 -19.46
N ASN A 122 -17.55 -0.17 -19.21
CA ASN A 122 -18.06 0.03 -17.84
C ASN A 122 -17.78 -1.17 -16.96
N LEU A 123 -17.98 -2.38 -17.46
CA LEU A 123 -17.67 -3.62 -16.73
C LEU A 123 -16.16 -3.69 -16.38
N ALA A 124 -15.29 -3.38 -17.34
CA ALA A 124 -13.84 -3.37 -17.14
C ALA A 124 -13.42 -2.31 -16.10
N LYS A 125 -14.01 -1.13 -16.15
CA LYS A 125 -13.79 -0.06 -15.19
C LYS A 125 -14.19 -0.48 -13.78
N ASP A 126 -15.40 -1.02 -13.61
CA ASP A 126 -15.92 -1.41 -12.30
C ASP A 126 -15.09 -2.55 -11.70
N PHE A 127 -14.71 -3.53 -12.51
CA PHE A 127 -13.80 -4.59 -12.11
C PHE A 127 -12.44 -4.02 -11.64
N ALA A 128 -11.82 -3.15 -12.44
CA ALA A 128 -10.52 -2.59 -12.12
C ALA A 128 -10.57 -1.76 -10.83
N LEU A 129 -11.60 -0.94 -10.63
CA LEU A 129 -11.77 -0.15 -9.40
C LEU A 129 -11.93 -1.03 -8.16
N ALA A 130 -12.68 -2.12 -8.26
CA ALA A 130 -12.80 -3.09 -7.17
C ALA A 130 -11.45 -3.74 -6.83
N GLN A 131 -10.62 -4.06 -7.84
CA GLN A 131 -9.26 -4.58 -7.60
C GLN A 131 -8.34 -3.52 -7.00
N VAL A 132 -8.42 -2.26 -7.41
CA VAL A 132 -7.68 -1.14 -6.81
C VAL A 132 -7.98 -1.04 -5.32
N ASP A 133 -9.24 -1.07 -4.93
CA ASP A 133 -9.63 -0.98 -3.51
C ASP A 133 -9.11 -2.17 -2.69
N LYS A 134 -9.19 -3.37 -3.26
CA LYS A 134 -8.64 -4.58 -2.64
C LYS A 134 -7.13 -4.47 -2.44
N GLN A 135 -6.39 -4.18 -3.51
CA GLN A 135 -4.93 -4.03 -3.43
C GLN A 135 -4.50 -2.90 -2.50
N ARG A 136 -5.26 -1.79 -2.47
CA ARG A 136 -5.02 -0.68 -1.54
C ARG A 136 -5.09 -1.14 -0.09
N ASN A 137 -6.09 -1.93 0.26
CA ASN A 137 -6.24 -2.47 1.61
C ASN A 137 -5.10 -3.44 1.96
N ASP A 138 -4.67 -4.27 1.01
CA ASP A 138 -3.54 -5.18 1.19
C ASP A 138 -2.23 -4.40 1.41
N PHE A 139 -1.95 -3.36 0.61
CA PHE A 139 -0.79 -2.50 0.80
C PHE A 139 -0.82 -1.72 2.12
N LYS A 140 -2.00 -1.23 2.53
CA LYS A 140 -2.18 -0.63 3.86
C LYS A 140 -1.81 -1.62 4.95
N ARG A 141 -2.24 -2.87 4.83
CA ARG A 141 -1.92 -3.91 5.80
C ARG A 141 -0.41 -4.21 5.85
N LEU A 142 0.31 -4.09 4.73
CA LEU A 142 1.78 -4.17 4.70
C LEU A 142 2.48 -2.95 5.33
N GLY A 143 1.73 -1.93 5.73
CA GLY A 143 2.25 -0.74 6.40
C GLY A 143 2.82 0.32 5.46
N ILE A 144 2.52 0.26 4.17
CA ILE A 144 2.89 1.30 3.20
C ILE A 144 2.12 2.56 3.53
N MET A 145 2.81 3.68 3.80
CA MET A 145 2.18 4.87 4.36
C MET A 145 1.31 5.62 3.36
N GLU A 146 1.76 5.77 2.12
CA GLU A 146 0.98 6.42 1.08
C GLU A 146 0.59 5.43 0.00
N ILE A 147 -0.69 5.31 -0.25
CA ILE A 147 -1.25 4.37 -1.22
C ILE A 147 -2.19 5.09 -2.17
N GLY A 148 -1.84 6.29 -2.54
CA GLY A 148 -2.47 7.12 -3.57
C GLY A 148 -4.00 7.17 -3.55
N ARG A 149 -4.53 8.36 -3.68
CA ARG A 149 -5.83 8.55 -4.30
C ARG A 149 -5.60 8.24 -5.77
N ALA A 150 -6.28 7.22 -6.31
CA ALA A 150 -6.09 6.73 -7.66
C ALA A 150 -5.94 7.87 -8.68
N SER A 151 -4.70 8.19 -9.04
CA SER A 151 -4.42 9.21 -10.05
C SER A 151 -4.66 8.72 -11.48
N CYS A 152 -4.94 7.44 -11.67
CA CYS A 152 -5.35 6.88 -12.97
C CYS A 152 -6.83 7.09 -13.29
N ARG A 153 -7.50 8.02 -12.65
CA ARG A 153 -8.91 8.35 -12.95
C ARG A 153 -9.11 9.07 -14.28
N GLU A 154 -8.03 9.57 -14.88
CA GLU A 154 -8.10 10.47 -16.05
C GLU A 154 -7.90 9.78 -17.41
N ARG A 155 -7.72 8.47 -17.47
CA ARG A 155 -7.51 7.76 -18.75
C ARG A 155 -8.36 6.49 -18.91
N VAL A 156 -9.61 6.55 -18.51
CA VAL A 156 -10.57 5.50 -18.84
C VAL A 156 -11.57 6.03 -19.89
#